data_2fd653145a7e12e977a1cd71e19f4a24
#
_entry.id   2fd653145a7e12e977a1cd71e19f4a24
#
_cell.length_a   1.000
_cell.length_b   1.000
_cell.length_c   1.000
_cell.angle_alpha   90.00
_cell.angle_beta   90.00
_cell.angle_gamma   90.00
#
_symmetry.space_group_name_H-M   'P 1'
#
loop_
_entity.id
_entity.type
_entity.pdbx_description
1 polymer ?
#
loop_
_entity_poly.entity_id
_entity_poly.type
_entity_poly.pdbx_seq_one_letter_code
_entity_poly.pdbx_strand_id
1 'polypeptide(L)'
;SGETSCISASIGYYVDQSASTNQTSCPPGTSTASTGSVSINDCYTDTDFDGIPDIIDPDDDNDGYLDDLDAFPLDPNEWDDTDNDGIGNNADLDDDNDGWSDLTEINCGDSDPLNGTSTPADYDEDGICNTLDEDDDNDSYPDSNDDFPLDYCAIIDTDGDGIPDWVFINCNTNLSEDIDDDNDGYNDTNDSHPLDPTEWFDTDNDGIGNNADTDDDGDNVPDQFDAFPLDSTEWMDTDGDGVGDNADTDNDDDGVLDTDDDFPNDANETTDTDGDGIGNNADDDDDGDGYLDIYDQFPLDSTE
;
A
#
# COMPACT_ATOMS: atom_id res chain seq x y z
N SER A 1 -62.75 25.88 76.80
CA SER A 1 -62.93 24.98 75.64
C SER A 1 -61.92 25.30 74.59
N GLY A 2 -60.89 24.53 74.59
CA GLY A 2 -59.86 24.58 73.51
C GLY A 2 -60.33 23.69 72.39
N GLU A 3 -60.70 24.27 71.28
CA GLU A 3 -60.84 23.50 70.03
C GLU A 3 -59.46 23.03 69.58
N THR A 4 -59.19 21.73 69.74
CA THR A 4 -58.08 21.10 69.05
C THR A 4 -58.50 20.96 67.59
N SER A 5 -57.97 21.81 66.71
CA SER A 5 -58.21 21.67 65.30
C SER A 5 -57.46 20.39 64.79
N CYS A 6 -58.23 19.52 64.12
CA CYS A 6 -57.63 18.39 63.37
C CYS A 6 -56.68 18.95 62.29
N ILE A 7 -55.49 18.35 62.14
CA ILE A 7 -54.62 18.72 61.09
C ILE A 7 -54.87 17.82 59.86
N SER A 8 -54.73 18.38 58.70
CA SER A 8 -54.57 17.62 57.45
C SER A 8 -53.12 17.27 57.29
N ALA A 9 -52.78 16.04 56.86
CA ALA A 9 -51.42 15.67 56.59
C ALA A 9 -50.82 16.55 55.47
N SER A 10 -49.58 16.94 55.61
CA SER A 10 -48.78 17.55 54.53
C SER A 10 -48.32 16.49 53.56
N ILE A 11 -47.88 16.89 52.44
CA ILE A 11 -47.15 15.97 51.47
C ILE A 11 -45.99 15.31 52.22
N GLY A 12 -45.74 14.05 51.99
CA GLY A 12 -44.73 13.21 52.66
C GLY A 12 -45.14 12.72 54.06
N TYR A 13 -46.40 13.01 54.50
CA TYR A 13 -46.96 12.60 55.79
C TYR A 13 -48.36 12.03 55.68
N TYR A 14 -48.74 11.19 56.66
CA TYR A 14 -50.10 10.68 56.81
C TYR A 14 -50.60 10.81 58.27
N VAL A 15 -51.88 10.69 58.45
CA VAL A 15 -52.51 10.75 59.75
C VAL A 15 -53.34 9.49 59.95
N ASP A 16 -52.87 8.53 60.75
CA ASP A 16 -53.45 7.19 60.91
C ASP A 16 -54.65 7.10 61.86
N GLN A 17 -55.00 8.21 62.53
CA GLN A 17 -56.18 8.27 63.47
C GLN A 17 -56.97 9.56 63.24
N SER A 18 -58.28 9.39 63.16
CA SER A 18 -59.19 10.54 63.10
C SER A 18 -59.03 11.41 64.35
N ALA A 19 -59.00 12.73 64.19
CA ALA A 19 -58.75 13.73 65.19
C ALA A 19 -57.33 13.80 65.79
N SER A 20 -56.36 13.30 65.11
CA SER A 20 -54.92 13.45 65.48
C SER A 20 -54.46 14.91 65.35
N THR A 21 -53.56 15.31 66.22
CA THR A 21 -52.90 16.60 66.21
C THR A 21 -51.44 16.45 65.69
N ASN A 22 -51.03 15.21 65.35
CA ASN A 22 -49.69 14.87 64.83
C ASN A 22 -49.81 14.12 63.50
N GLN A 23 -48.92 14.38 62.61
CA GLN A 23 -48.76 13.62 61.37
C GLN A 23 -47.52 12.73 61.49
N THR A 24 -47.50 11.61 60.79
CA THR A 24 -46.42 10.64 60.71
C THR A 24 -45.81 10.78 59.34
N SER A 25 -44.46 10.84 59.26
CA SER A 25 -43.75 10.85 57.96
C SER A 25 -43.93 9.52 57.26
N CYS A 26 -43.98 9.56 55.96
CA CYS A 26 -43.83 8.36 55.13
C CYS A 26 -42.47 7.68 55.37
N PRO A 27 -42.33 6.37 55.12
CA PRO A 27 -41.06 5.68 55.10
C PRO A 27 -40.07 6.37 54.16
N PRO A 28 -38.75 6.25 54.43
CA PRO A 28 -37.72 6.75 53.47
C PRO A 28 -37.94 6.19 52.07
N GLY A 29 -37.83 7.03 51.03
CA GLY A 29 -38.06 6.67 49.63
C GLY A 29 -39.52 6.60 49.25
N THR A 30 -40.40 7.26 50.03
CA THR A 30 -41.84 7.34 49.70
C THR A 30 -42.44 8.72 50.06
N SER A 31 -43.39 9.16 49.25
CA SER A 31 -44.11 10.40 49.46
C SER A 31 -45.66 10.20 49.27
N THR A 32 -46.44 11.22 49.55
CA THR A 32 -47.90 11.17 49.34
C THR A 32 -48.34 12.03 48.17
N ALA A 33 -49.25 11.50 47.32
CA ALA A 33 -49.73 12.19 46.12
C ALA A 33 -50.56 13.44 46.39
N SER A 34 -50.98 13.62 47.63
CA SER A 34 -51.80 14.78 48.03
C SER A 34 -51.79 15.02 49.55
N THR A 35 -52.17 16.21 49.95
CA THR A 35 -52.37 16.52 51.36
C THR A 35 -53.62 15.82 51.92
N GLY A 36 -53.62 15.48 53.22
CA GLY A 36 -54.74 14.84 53.87
C GLY A 36 -54.76 13.34 53.86
N SER A 37 -53.65 12.69 53.51
CA SER A 37 -53.44 11.24 53.51
C SER A 37 -53.71 10.67 54.92
N VAL A 38 -54.39 9.52 54.98
CA VAL A 38 -54.93 8.94 56.24
C VAL A 38 -54.32 7.56 56.56
N SER A 39 -53.43 7.07 55.75
CA SER A 39 -52.87 5.73 55.89
C SER A 39 -51.42 5.66 55.34
N ILE A 40 -50.63 4.77 55.92
CA ILE A 40 -49.31 4.42 55.36
C ILE A 40 -49.40 3.87 53.91
N ASN A 41 -50.59 3.36 53.54
CA ASN A 41 -50.83 2.88 52.18
C ASN A 41 -50.98 4.00 51.15
N ASP A 42 -51.06 5.27 51.63
CA ASP A 42 -51.06 6.45 50.77
C ASP A 42 -49.63 6.96 50.51
N CYS A 43 -48.58 6.30 51.07
CA CYS A 43 -47.19 6.55 50.80
C CYS A 43 -46.77 5.67 49.63
N TYR A 44 -46.47 6.27 48.46
CA TYR A 44 -46.05 5.66 47.24
C TYR A 44 -44.51 5.85 47.08
N THR A 45 -43.83 5.09 46.25
CA THR A 45 -42.42 5.31 45.92
C THR A 45 -42.18 6.75 45.47
N ASP A 46 -41.01 7.24 45.72
CA ASP A 46 -40.52 8.59 45.43
C ASP A 46 -39.00 8.38 45.15
N THR A 47 -38.68 8.11 43.89
CA THR A 47 -37.38 7.56 43.45
C THR A 47 -36.30 8.62 43.55
N ASP A 48 -36.58 9.86 43.18
CA ASP A 48 -35.63 10.97 43.18
C ASP A 48 -35.61 11.76 44.51
N PHE A 49 -36.59 11.51 45.42
CA PHE A 49 -36.74 12.16 46.73
C PHE A 49 -37.12 13.65 46.65
N ASP A 50 -37.74 14.11 45.58
CA ASP A 50 -38.17 15.50 45.45
C ASP A 50 -39.48 15.81 46.21
N GLY A 51 -40.18 14.77 46.65
CA GLY A 51 -41.41 14.81 47.43
C GLY A 51 -42.69 14.65 46.61
N ILE A 52 -42.62 14.43 45.33
CA ILE A 52 -43.64 13.99 44.39
C ILE A 52 -43.47 12.47 44.23
N PRO A 53 -44.49 11.63 44.51
CA PRO A 53 -44.33 10.20 44.31
C PRO A 53 -44.49 9.82 42.84
N ASP A 54 -43.76 8.75 42.42
CA ASP A 54 -43.68 8.22 41.07
C ASP A 54 -45.04 8.07 40.35
N ILE A 55 -46.10 7.82 41.09
CA ILE A 55 -47.44 7.65 40.52
C ILE A 55 -48.04 8.94 39.91
N ILE A 56 -47.52 10.11 40.26
CA ILE A 56 -47.95 11.42 39.77
C ILE A 56 -46.81 12.30 39.33
N ASP A 57 -45.57 11.83 39.46
CA ASP A 57 -44.41 12.49 38.91
C ASP A 57 -44.39 12.26 37.40
N PRO A 58 -44.03 13.19 36.59
CA PRO A 58 -43.78 12.99 35.16
C PRO A 58 -42.32 12.65 34.80
N ASP A 59 -41.41 12.65 35.80
CA ASP A 59 -39.97 12.45 35.65
C ASP A 59 -39.47 11.82 36.96
N ASP A 60 -39.71 10.49 37.12
CA ASP A 60 -39.64 9.76 38.39
C ASP A 60 -38.22 9.73 39.01
N ASP A 61 -37.17 9.89 38.22
CA ASP A 61 -35.77 9.87 38.68
C ASP A 61 -35.04 11.21 38.53
N ASN A 62 -35.73 12.21 37.91
CA ASN A 62 -35.30 13.60 37.76
C ASN A 62 -34.01 13.77 36.97
N ASP A 63 -33.82 12.92 35.94
CA ASP A 63 -32.69 13.01 35.02
C ASP A 63 -32.89 14.05 33.92
N GLY A 64 -34.16 14.50 33.74
CA GLY A 64 -34.58 15.51 32.78
C GLY A 64 -35.30 14.94 31.55
N TYR A 65 -35.48 13.65 31.48
CA TYR A 65 -36.37 12.96 30.53
C TYR A 65 -37.67 12.60 31.23
N LEU A 66 -38.80 12.71 30.51
CA LEU A 66 -40.10 12.34 31.06
C LEU A 66 -40.30 10.83 30.95
N ASP A 67 -40.96 10.19 31.92
CA ASP A 67 -41.22 8.75 31.95
C ASP A 67 -41.78 8.18 30.63
N ASP A 68 -42.65 8.95 29.96
CA ASP A 68 -43.25 8.54 28.68
C ASP A 68 -42.22 8.50 27.51
N LEU A 69 -41.04 9.09 27.69
CA LEU A 69 -39.98 9.23 26.70
C LEU A 69 -38.69 8.61 27.17
N ASP A 70 -38.67 8.02 28.33
CA ASP A 70 -37.55 7.41 28.99
C ASP A 70 -37.70 5.88 28.98
N ALA A 71 -36.67 5.19 28.53
CA ALA A 71 -36.59 3.74 28.55
C ALA A 71 -36.37 3.19 29.99
N PHE A 72 -35.81 4.01 30.89
CA PHE A 72 -35.45 3.63 32.26
C PHE A 72 -35.97 4.64 33.33
N PRO A 73 -37.26 4.88 33.46
CA PRO A 73 -37.85 5.97 34.23
C PRO A 73 -37.50 6.00 35.73
N LEU A 74 -36.69 5.08 36.23
CA LEU A 74 -36.28 4.96 37.63
C LEU A 74 -34.75 4.91 37.80
N ASP A 75 -33.99 5.12 36.74
CA ASP A 75 -32.51 5.13 36.78
C ASP A 75 -31.94 6.42 36.17
N PRO A 76 -31.59 7.41 37.00
CA PRO A 76 -31.15 8.73 36.55
C PRO A 76 -29.80 8.74 35.78
N ASN A 77 -29.31 7.61 35.38
CA ASN A 77 -28.11 7.52 34.54
C ASN A 77 -28.42 6.97 33.15
N GLU A 78 -29.63 6.50 32.89
CA GLU A 78 -30.06 5.88 31.66
C GLU A 78 -31.40 6.44 31.19
N TRP A 79 -31.56 6.72 29.89
CA TRP A 79 -32.80 7.24 29.30
C TRP A 79 -33.09 6.67 27.90
N ASP A 80 -32.09 6.14 27.20
CA ASP A 80 -32.23 5.52 25.88
C ASP A 80 -31.79 4.05 25.93
N ASP A 81 -32.46 3.19 25.15
CA ASP A 81 -32.19 1.77 24.95
C ASP A 81 -32.39 1.52 23.44
N THR A 82 -31.30 1.63 22.67
CA THR A 82 -31.35 1.67 21.19
C THR A 82 -31.78 0.32 20.63
N ASP A 83 -31.22 -0.79 21.14
CA ASP A 83 -31.48 -2.15 20.65
C ASP A 83 -32.62 -2.85 21.39
N ASN A 84 -33.10 -2.28 22.52
CA ASN A 84 -34.14 -2.79 23.40
C ASN A 84 -33.79 -4.12 24.10
N ASP A 85 -32.54 -4.29 24.51
CA ASP A 85 -32.10 -5.45 25.27
C ASP A 85 -32.26 -5.31 26.78
N GLY A 86 -32.56 -4.09 27.28
CA GLY A 86 -32.80 -3.74 28.67
C GLY A 86 -31.56 -3.25 29.40
N ILE A 87 -30.50 -2.95 28.71
CA ILE A 87 -29.32 -2.19 29.17
C ILE A 87 -29.40 -0.82 28.51
N GLY A 88 -29.21 0.26 29.30
CA GLY A 88 -29.23 1.60 28.72
C GLY A 88 -27.93 1.95 28.01
N ASN A 89 -28.02 2.84 27.01
CA ASN A 89 -26.90 3.21 26.15
C ASN A 89 -25.67 3.73 26.92
N ASN A 90 -25.83 4.29 28.12
CA ASN A 90 -24.67 4.73 28.91
C ASN A 90 -23.88 3.57 29.55
N ALA A 91 -24.56 2.43 29.79
CA ALA A 91 -23.98 1.24 30.41
C ALA A 91 -23.68 0.14 29.39
N ASP A 92 -24.29 0.20 28.22
CA ASP A 92 -24.04 -0.74 27.14
C ASP A 92 -22.64 -0.52 26.50
N LEU A 93 -22.17 -1.43 25.81
CA LEU A 93 -20.90 -1.39 25.07
C LEU A 93 -21.09 -1.56 23.56
N ASP A 94 -22.34 -1.88 23.16
CA ASP A 94 -22.76 -2.15 21.78
C ASP A 94 -24.22 -1.74 21.68
N ASP A 95 -24.45 -0.41 21.64
CA ASP A 95 -25.76 0.23 21.81
C ASP A 95 -26.83 -0.22 20.81
N ASP A 96 -26.45 -0.69 19.64
CA ASP A 96 -27.40 -1.14 18.61
C ASP A 96 -27.32 -2.65 18.30
N ASN A 97 -26.41 -3.36 19.01
CA ASN A 97 -26.27 -4.81 19.02
C ASN A 97 -25.98 -5.39 17.63
N ASP A 98 -25.15 -4.68 16.84
CA ASP A 98 -24.72 -5.10 15.50
C ASP A 98 -23.46 -6.00 15.52
N GLY A 99 -22.80 -6.06 16.69
CA GLY A 99 -21.61 -6.87 16.96
C GLY A 99 -20.32 -6.08 17.00
N TRP A 100 -20.36 -4.79 16.69
CA TRP A 100 -19.28 -3.85 16.91
C TRP A 100 -19.53 -3.09 18.23
N SER A 101 -18.48 -2.76 18.95
CA SER A 101 -18.67 -1.93 20.14
C SER A 101 -18.66 -0.45 19.76
N ASP A 102 -19.43 0.38 20.48
CA ASP A 102 -19.48 1.84 20.27
C ASP A 102 -18.10 2.47 20.18
N LEU A 103 -17.19 2.04 21.08
CA LEU A 103 -15.83 2.55 21.10
C LEU A 103 -15.06 2.16 19.83
N THR A 104 -15.29 0.98 19.30
CA THR A 104 -14.66 0.53 18.06
C THR A 104 -15.20 1.34 16.89
N GLU A 105 -16.50 1.50 16.79
CA GLU A 105 -17.16 2.28 15.73
C GLU A 105 -16.72 3.74 15.72
N ILE A 106 -16.65 4.37 16.91
CA ILE A 106 -16.15 5.73 17.07
C ILE A 106 -14.67 5.85 16.62
N ASN A 107 -13.85 4.84 16.91
CA ASN A 107 -12.45 4.84 16.53
C ASN A 107 -12.24 4.55 15.03
N CYS A 108 -13.08 3.70 14.45
CA CYS A 108 -13.12 3.45 13.01
C CYS A 108 -13.59 4.70 12.24
N GLY A 109 -14.59 5.42 12.79
CA GLY A 109 -15.00 6.74 12.32
C GLY A 109 -15.91 6.75 11.10
N ASP A 110 -16.36 5.60 10.63
CA ASP A 110 -17.21 5.42 9.45
C ASP A 110 -18.55 4.73 9.74
N SER A 111 -18.84 4.44 11.01
CA SER A 111 -20.11 3.87 11.48
C SER A 111 -20.76 4.68 12.59
N ASP A 112 -22.00 4.36 12.92
CA ASP A 112 -22.84 5.05 13.90
C ASP A 112 -23.29 4.06 14.98
N PRO A 113 -22.77 4.18 16.23
CA PRO A 113 -23.05 3.28 17.35
C PRO A 113 -24.54 3.12 17.73
N LEU A 114 -25.41 3.94 17.16
CA LEU A 114 -26.85 3.88 17.42
C LEU A 114 -27.65 3.33 16.23
N ASN A 115 -26.97 2.75 15.24
CA ASN A 115 -27.60 2.28 14.00
C ASN A 115 -27.05 0.95 13.51
N GLY A 116 -27.58 -0.16 13.94
CA GLY A 116 -27.19 -1.53 13.63
C GLY A 116 -27.24 -1.95 12.15
N THR A 117 -27.32 -0.98 11.25
CA THR A 117 -27.10 -1.17 9.81
C THR A 117 -25.89 -0.39 9.29
N SER A 118 -25.19 0.30 10.17
CA SER A 118 -24.04 1.16 9.90
C SER A 118 -22.78 0.54 10.50
N THR A 119 -22.35 -0.58 10.00
CA THR A 119 -21.13 -1.27 10.46
C THR A 119 -19.86 -0.63 9.89
N PRO A 120 -18.73 -0.65 10.64
CA PRO A 120 -17.44 -0.27 10.12
C PRO A 120 -17.05 -1.10 8.89
N ALA A 121 -16.24 -0.50 7.99
CA ALA A 121 -15.64 -1.24 6.91
C ALA A 121 -14.59 -2.23 7.48
N ASP A 122 -14.74 -3.49 7.18
CA ASP A 122 -13.88 -4.61 7.57
C ASP A 122 -13.86 -5.58 6.37
N TYR A 123 -12.79 -5.48 5.57
CA TYR A 123 -12.78 -6.12 4.27
C TYR A 123 -12.52 -7.63 4.36
N ASP A 124 -11.65 -8.04 5.27
CA ASP A 124 -11.27 -9.45 5.47
C ASP A 124 -12.11 -10.17 6.53
N GLU A 125 -13.02 -9.42 7.20
CA GLU A 125 -13.95 -9.91 8.22
C GLU A 125 -13.23 -10.50 9.46
N ASP A 126 -12.07 -9.96 9.84
CA ASP A 126 -11.31 -10.43 11.00
C ASP A 126 -11.75 -9.76 12.33
N GLY A 127 -12.58 -8.71 12.25
CA GLY A 127 -13.13 -7.96 13.38
C GLY A 127 -12.28 -6.75 13.78
N ILE A 128 -11.33 -6.35 12.95
CA ILE A 128 -10.63 -5.07 13.01
C ILE A 128 -11.07 -4.27 11.78
N CYS A 129 -11.49 -3.02 11.96
CA CYS A 129 -11.90 -2.22 10.81
C CYS A 129 -10.69 -1.72 10.03
N ASN A 130 -10.85 -1.54 8.73
CA ASN A 130 -9.80 -1.10 7.81
C ASN A 130 -9.03 0.15 8.28
N THR A 131 -9.65 1.05 9.02
CA THR A 131 -8.99 2.26 9.57
C THR A 131 -7.97 1.95 10.67
N LEU A 132 -8.15 0.85 11.37
CA LEU A 132 -7.33 0.40 12.52
C LEU A 132 -6.51 -0.85 12.20
N ASP A 133 -6.78 -1.49 11.09
CA ASP A 133 -6.00 -2.61 10.59
C ASP A 133 -4.68 -2.13 9.96
N GLU A 134 -3.71 -2.96 9.90
CA GLU A 134 -2.43 -2.74 9.23
C GLU A 134 -2.33 -3.59 7.94
N ASP A 135 -3.31 -4.48 7.67
CA ASP A 135 -3.32 -5.47 6.58
C ASP A 135 -4.79 -5.79 6.23
N ASP A 136 -5.46 -4.83 5.55
CA ASP A 136 -6.92 -4.77 5.34
C ASP A 136 -7.52 -5.99 4.62
N ASP A 137 -6.74 -6.75 3.87
CA ASP A 137 -7.20 -7.92 3.13
C ASP A 137 -6.57 -9.25 3.61
N ASN A 138 -5.69 -9.16 4.62
CA ASN A 138 -5.06 -10.30 5.30
C ASN A 138 -4.23 -11.20 4.36
N ASP A 139 -3.59 -10.60 3.36
CA ASP A 139 -2.69 -11.31 2.43
C ASP A 139 -1.27 -11.48 2.98
N SER A 140 -0.98 -10.90 4.15
CA SER A 140 0.28 -10.86 4.88
C SER A 140 1.25 -9.76 4.43
N TYR A 141 0.81 -8.83 3.61
CA TYR A 141 1.50 -7.59 3.30
C TYR A 141 0.74 -6.43 3.95
N PRO A 142 1.41 -5.60 4.76
CA PRO A 142 0.77 -4.42 5.33
C PRO A 142 0.39 -3.41 4.25
N ASP A 143 -0.73 -2.71 4.40
CA ASP A 143 -1.24 -1.66 3.49
C ASP A 143 -0.18 -0.64 3.07
N SER A 144 0.75 -0.32 3.97
CA SER A 144 1.83 0.61 3.68
C SER A 144 2.82 0.14 2.62
N ASN A 145 2.80 -1.14 2.27
CA ASN A 145 3.68 -1.82 1.32
C ASN A 145 2.88 -2.63 0.29
N ASP A 146 1.60 -2.37 0.20
CA ASP A 146 0.66 -2.99 -0.70
C ASP A 146 0.00 -1.92 -1.57
N ASP A 147 0.10 -2.07 -2.88
CA ASP A 147 -0.53 -1.17 -3.84
C ASP A 147 -2.03 -1.50 -4.02
N PHE A 148 -2.47 -2.68 -3.53
CA PHE A 148 -3.86 -3.17 -3.60
C PHE A 148 -4.42 -3.58 -2.22
N PRO A 149 -4.42 -2.71 -1.19
CA PRO A 149 -4.69 -3.07 0.21
C PRO A 149 -6.06 -3.68 0.50
N LEU A 150 -6.91 -3.82 -0.49
CA LEU A 150 -8.25 -4.41 -0.42
C LEU A 150 -8.43 -5.55 -1.44
N ASP A 151 -7.36 -6.08 -2.00
CA ASP A 151 -7.43 -7.23 -2.92
C ASP A 151 -6.36 -8.27 -2.61
N TYR A 152 -6.64 -9.18 -1.72
CA TYR A 152 -5.83 -10.33 -1.30
C TYR A 152 -5.08 -11.06 -2.45
N CYS A 153 -5.41 -10.74 -3.68
CA CYS A 153 -4.86 -11.41 -4.86
C CYS A 153 -3.71 -10.67 -5.53
N ALA A 154 -3.42 -9.45 -5.14
CA ALA A 154 -2.45 -8.57 -5.78
C ALA A 154 -1.74 -7.70 -4.73
N ILE A 155 -0.46 -7.38 -4.96
CA ILE A 155 0.35 -6.66 -3.98
C ILE A 155 1.09 -5.48 -4.63
N ILE A 156 1.70 -5.68 -5.80
CA ILE A 156 2.64 -4.75 -6.42
C ILE A 156 2.09 -4.26 -7.76
N ASP A 157 2.27 -2.96 -7.99
CA ASP A 157 1.97 -2.23 -9.21
C ASP A 157 3.17 -1.29 -9.46
N THR A 158 4.15 -1.79 -10.21
CA THR A 158 5.46 -1.11 -10.36
C THR A 158 5.34 0.23 -11.09
N ASP A 159 4.48 0.35 -12.08
CA ASP A 159 4.28 1.57 -12.86
C ASP A 159 3.13 2.47 -12.35
N GLY A 160 2.28 1.96 -11.46
CA GLY A 160 1.19 2.71 -10.82
C GLY A 160 -0.02 2.91 -11.74
N ASP A 161 -0.27 2.02 -12.69
CA ASP A 161 -1.39 2.14 -13.63
C ASP A 161 -2.68 1.49 -13.12
N GLY A 162 -2.62 0.74 -12.02
CA GLY A 162 -3.72 0.04 -11.38
C GLY A 162 -3.93 -1.39 -11.87
N ILE A 163 -2.96 -1.93 -12.60
CA ILE A 163 -2.88 -3.34 -12.99
C ILE A 163 -1.71 -3.96 -12.22
N PRO A 164 -1.90 -5.05 -11.48
CA PRO A 164 -0.82 -5.63 -10.68
C PRO A 164 0.20 -6.38 -11.55
N ASP A 165 1.46 -6.30 -11.15
CA ASP A 165 2.56 -7.04 -11.80
C ASP A 165 2.25 -8.54 -11.86
N TRP A 166 1.60 -9.08 -10.84
CA TRP A 166 1.10 -10.47 -10.84
C TRP A 166 -0.15 -10.64 -9.98
N VAL A 167 -0.92 -11.67 -10.32
CA VAL A 167 -2.12 -12.09 -9.58
C VAL A 167 -1.92 -13.50 -9.03
N PHE A 168 -2.22 -13.73 -7.74
CA PHE A 168 -2.08 -15.05 -7.11
C PHE A 168 -2.95 -16.12 -7.78
N ILE A 169 -2.38 -17.30 -7.99
CA ILE A 169 -3.05 -18.41 -8.66
C ILE A 169 -4.23 -18.93 -7.80
N ASN A 170 -5.40 -19.13 -8.42
CA ASN A 170 -6.66 -19.55 -7.80
C ASN A 170 -7.28 -18.54 -6.85
N CYS A 171 -6.95 -17.30 -6.97
CA CYS A 171 -7.53 -16.19 -6.28
C CYS A 171 -8.81 -15.69 -7.00
N ASN A 172 -9.74 -15.08 -6.29
CA ASN A 172 -10.98 -14.59 -6.85
C ASN A 172 -10.97 -13.06 -6.93
N THR A 173 -10.34 -12.55 -7.95
CA THR A 173 -10.29 -11.11 -8.25
C THR A 173 -10.85 -10.81 -9.63
N ASN A 174 -11.15 -9.53 -9.89
CA ASN A 174 -11.43 -9.03 -11.24
C ASN A 174 -10.19 -8.42 -11.90
N LEU A 175 -9.06 -8.37 -11.20
CA LEU A 175 -7.79 -7.89 -11.72
C LEU A 175 -7.21 -8.91 -12.71
N SER A 176 -6.39 -8.44 -13.60
CA SER A 176 -5.58 -9.24 -14.52
C SER A 176 -4.12 -8.86 -14.32
N GLU A 177 -3.24 -9.79 -14.47
CA GLU A 177 -1.80 -9.58 -14.48
C GLU A 177 -1.41 -8.58 -15.57
N ASP A 178 -0.50 -7.66 -15.26
CA ASP A 178 0.11 -6.79 -16.24
C ASP A 178 1.02 -7.60 -17.18
N ILE A 179 1.36 -7.06 -18.29
CA ILE A 179 2.23 -7.68 -19.30
C ILE A 179 3.43 -6.81 -19.65
N ASP A 180 3.54 -5.63 -19.03
CA ASP A 180 4.56 -4.60 -19.23
C ASP A 180 4.65 -3.84 -17.91
N ASP A 181 5.22 -4.52 -16.87
CA ASP A 181 5.13 -4.15 -15.45
C ASP A 181 5.71 -2.77 -15.13
N ASP A 182 6.60 -2.23 -15.96
CA ASP A 182 7.23 -0.92 -15.77
C ASP A 182 6.82 0.13 -16.83
N ASN A 183 5.98 -0.29 -17.79
CA ASN A 183 5.38 0.54 -18.84
C ASN A 183 6.42 1.25 -19.74
N ASP A 184 7.54 0.57 -20.02
CA ASP A 184 8.59 1.08 -20.92
C ASP A 184 8.30 0.82 -22.41
N GLY A 185 7.33 -0.05 -22.68
CA GLY A 185 6.85 -0.45 -24.01
C GLY A 185 7.39 -1.79 -24.49
N TYR A 186 8.14 -2.51 -23.66
CA TYR A 186 8.52 -3.89 -23.85
C TYR A 186 7.73 -4.76 -22.87
N ASN A 187 7.23 -5.89 -23.34
CA ASN A 187 6.51 -6.82 -22.46
C ASN A 187 7.53 -7.63 -21.65
N ASP A 188 7.20 -7.98 -20.40
CA ASP A 188 8.03 -8.74 -19.45
C ASP A 188 8.69 -9.98 -20.06
N THR A 189 7.96 -10.67 -20.94
CA THR A 189 8.48 -11.87 -21.62
C THR A 189 9.63 -11.60 -22.60
N ASN A 190 9.82 -10.35 -23.00
CA ASN A 190 10.85 -9.89 -23.94
C ASN A 190 11.75 -8.83 -23.34
N ASP A 191 11.55 -8.55 -22.07
CA ASP A 191 12.30 -7.61 -21.29
C ASP A 191 13.23 -8.35 -20.34
N SER A 192 14.48 -7.93 -20.29
CA SER A 192 15.49 -8.48 -19.38
C SER A 192 15.35 -7.89 -17.97
N HIS A 193 14.69 -6.73 -17.84
CA HIS A 193 14.52 -5.97 -16.61
C HIS A 193 13.07 -5.48 -16.41
N PRO A 194 12.08 -6.36 -16.30
CA PRO A 194 10.64 -6.05 -16.38
C PRO A 194 10.10 -5.07 -15.32
N LEU A 195 10.93 -4.62 -14.39
CA LEU A 195 10.56 -3.70 -13.31
C LEU A 195 11.41 -2.41 -13.34
N ASP A 196 12.22 -2.21 -14.40
CA ASP A 196 13.06 -1.02 -14.54
C ASP A 196 12.83 -0.33 -15.88
N PRO A 197 11.99 0.71 -15.95
CA PRO A 197 11.58 1.37 -17.19
C PRO A 197 12.73 2.10 -17.92
N THR A 198 13.95 1.89 -17.51
CA THR A 198 15.15 2.43 -18.16
C THR A 198 15.99 1.37 -18.85
N GLU A 199 15.68 0.09 -18.65
CA GLU A 199 16.43 -1.05 -19.17
C GLU A 199 15.49 -2.12 -19.74
N TRP A 200 15.78 -2.62 -20.94
CA TRP A 200 14.97 -3.67 -21.60
C TRP A 200 15.80 -4.77 -22.28
N PHE A 201 17.09 -4.54 -22.52
CA PHE A 201 18.02 -5.55 -23.05
C PHE A 201 19.21 -5.71 -22.11
N ASP A 202 19.71 -6.93 -22.04
CA ASP A 202 20.92 -7.35 -21.36
C ASP A 202 21.58 -8.38 -22.29
N THR A 203 22.54 -7.90 -23.09
CA THR A 203 23.07 -8.67 -24.22
C THR A 203 23.98 -9.80 -23.77
N ASP A 204 24.82 -9.57 -22.75
CA ASP A 204 25.75 -10.57 -22.22
C ASP A 204 25.17 -11.39 -21.06
N ASN A 205 24.01 -10.97 -20.53
CA ASN A 205 23.29 -11.60 -19.42
C ASN A 205 24.06 -11.57 -18.09
N ASP A 206 24.77 -10.48 -17.81
CA ASP A 206 25.48 -10.29 -16.55
C ASP A 206 24.58 -9.70 -15.45
N GLY A 207 23.38 -9.20 -15.80
CA GLY A 207 22.37 -8.61 -14.92
C GLY A 207 22.43 -7.10 -14.85
N ILE A 208 23.20 -6.45 -15.72
CA ILE A 208 23.21 -5.00 -15.97
C ILE A 208 22.58 -4.80 -17.34
N GLY A 209 21.61 -3.89 -17.45
CA GLY A 209 20.99 -3.59 -18.74
C GLY A 209 21.90 -2.75 -19.62
N ASN A 210 21.76 -2.90 -20.93
CA ASN A 210 22.62 -2.24 -21.92
C ASN A 210 22.68 -0.72 -21.80
N ASN A 211 21.66 -0.05 -21.23
CA ASN A 211 21.72 1.41 -21.04
C ASN A 211 22.63 1.82 -19.87
N ALA A 212 22.84 0.94 -18.91
CA ALA A 212 23.68 1.16 -17.74
C ALA A 212 25.06 0.47 -17.84
N ASP A 213 25.16 -0.53 -18.69
CA ASP A 213 26.41 -1.23 -18.94
C ASP A 213 27.41 -0.35 -19.71
N THR A 214 28.62 -0.70 -19.71
CA THR A 214 29.72 -0.06 -20.45
C THR A 214 30.44 -1.03 -21.38
N ASP A 215 30.00 -2.29 -21.43
CA ASP A 215 30.55 -3.40 -22.21
C ASP A 215 29.40 -4.39 -22.47
N ASP A 216 28.44 -3.92 -23.31
CA ASP A 216 27.13 -4.53 -23.51
C ASP A 216 27.12 -6.02 -23.87
N ASP A 217 28.19 -6.49 -24.56
CA ASP A 217 28.30 -7.88 -25.00
C ASP A 217 29.31 -8.72 -24.23
N GLY A 218 30.03 -8.08 -23.28
CA GLY A 218 30.91 -8.76 -22.34
C GLY A 218 32.21 -9.29 -22.95
N ASP A 219 32.64 -8.74 -24.06
CA ASP A 219 33.87 -9.18 -24.73
C ASP A 219 35.15 -8.58 -24.14
N ASN A 220 35.07 -7.65 -23.20
CA ASN A 220 36.06 -6.84 -22.51
C ASN A 220 36.60 -5.65 -23.35
N VAL A 221 35.90 -5.25 -24.40
CA VAL A 221 36.09 -3.97 -25.09
C VAL A 221 34.89 -3.06 -24.71
N PRO A 222 35.13 -1.95 -24.03
CA PRO A 222 34.02 -1.05 -23.69
C PRO A 222 33.34 -0.45 -24.93
N ASP A 223 32.03 -0.29 -24.93
CA ASP A 223 31.18 0.20 -26.05
C ASP A 223 31.71 1.43 -26.74
N GLN A 224 32.28 2.38 -25.97
CA GLN A 224 32.86 3.60 -26.54
C GLN A 224 34.07 3.34 -27.44
N PHE A 225 34.68 2.16 -27.40
CA PHE A 225 35.83 1.72 -28.16
C PHE A 225 35.54 0.52 -29.07
N ASP A 226 34.31 0.03 -29.02
CA ASP A 226 33.81 -1.09 -29.75
C ASP A 226 33.01 -0.63 -30.97
N ALA A 227 33.34 -1.15 -32.14
CA ALA A 227 32.58 -0.90 -33.35
C ALA A 227 31.25 -1.69 -33.37
N PHE A 228 31.14 -2.78 -32.59
CA PHE A 228 30.02 -3.70 -32.55
C PHE A 228 29.59 -4.02 -31.11
N PRO A 229 29.12 -3.04 -30.31
CA PRO A 229 28.90 -3.19 -28.86
C PRO A 229 27.87 -4.25 -28.43
N LEU A 230 27.25 -4.94 -29.35
CA LEU A 230 26.27 -6.00 -29.11
C LEU A 230 26.67 -7.35 -29.70
N ASP A 231 27.91 -7.49 -30.21
CA ASP A 231 28.41 -8.72 -30.81
C ASP A 231 29.78 -9.10 -30.27
N SER A 232 29.81 -9.86 -29.21
CA SER A 232 31.04 -10.31 -28.50
C SER A 232 32.08 -11.09 -29.36
N THR A 233 31.84 -11.19 -30.62
CA THR A 233 32.80 -11.79 -31.58
C THR A 233 33.50 -10.76 -32.43
N GLU A 234 33.08 -9.50 -32.40
CA GLU A 234 33.60 -8.40 -33.19
C GLU A 234 33.78 -7.15 -32.34
N TRP A 235 34.85 -6.41 -32.51
CA TRP A 235 35.13 -5.14 -31.81
C TRP A 235 35.82 -4.08 -32.66
N MET A 236 36.32 -4.47 -33.85
CA MET A 236 36.99 -3.56 -34.82
C MET A 236 36.31 -3.63 -36.18
N ASP A 237 36.28 -2.51 -36.88
CA ASP A 237 35.82 -2.34 -38.24
C ASP A 237 36.80 -1.35 -38.89
N THR A 238 37.84 -1.90 -39.48
CA THR A 238 39.01 -1.10 -39.92
C THR A 238 38.69 -0.20 -41.11
N ASP A 239 37.90 -0.68 -42.07
CA ASP A 239 37.51 0.07 -43.27
C ASP A 239 36.16 0.82 -43.11
N GLY A 240 35.35 0.45 -42.09
CA GLY A 240 34.06 1.09 -41.78
C GLY A 240 32.91 0.64 -42.67
N ASP A 241 32.98 -0.57 -43.23
CA ASP A 241 31.93 -1.10 -44.11
C ASP A 241 30.77 -1.79 -43.35
N GLY A 242 30.96 -2.04 -42.04
CA GLY A 242 29.98 -2.65 -41.13
C GLY A 242 30.11 -4.17 -41.02
N VAL A 243 31.18 -4.74 -41.51
CA VAL A 243 31.64 -6.11 -41.23
C VAL A 243 32.84 -6.01 -40.29
N GLY A 244 32.82 -6.78 -39.19
CA GLY A 244 33.94 -6.73 -38.24
C GLY A 244 35.16 -7.47 -38.75
N ASP A 245 36.34 -7.00 -38.31
CA ASP A 245 37.64 -7.51 -38.76
C ASP A 245 37.80 -9.04 -38.59
N ASN A 246 37.08 -9.68 -37.67
CA ASN A 246 37.14 -11.13 -37.51
C ASN A 246 36.30 -11.89 -38.55
N ALA A 247 35.30 -11.27 -39.13
CA ALA A 247 34.42 -11.84 -40.15
C ALA A 247 34.75 -11.36 -41.57
N ASP A 248 35.45 -10.23 -41.67
CA ASP A 248 35.92 -9.70 -42.94
C ASP A 248 37.05 -10.56 -43.53
N THR A 249 37.33 -10.42 -44.76
CA THR A 249 38.41 -11.11 -45.49
C THR A 249 39.38 -10.15 -46.15
N ASP A 250 39.12 -8.83 -46.06
CA ASP A 250 39.91 -7.73 -46.61
C ASP A 250 39.66 -6.52 -45.72
N ASN A 251 40.21 -6.55 -44.47
CA ASN A 251 39.90 -5.69 -43.36
C ASN A 251 40.03 -4.18 -43.65
N ASP A 252 40.84 -3.79 -44.61
CA ASP A 252 41.12 -2.40 -44.93
C ASP A 252 40.60 -1.98 -46.34
N ASP A 253 39.93 -2.92 -47.04
CA ASP A 253 39.29 -2.76 -48.37
C ASP A 253 40.26 -2.19 -49.44
N ASP A 254 41.55 -2.58 -49.37
CA ASP A 254 42.54 -2.18 -50.37
C ASP A 254 42.52 -3.06 -51.61
N GLY A 255 41.84 -4.21 -51.56
CA GLY A 255 41.64 -5.19 -52.61
C GLY A 255 42.61 -6.37 -52.58
N VAL A 256 43.41 -6.51 -51.51
CA VAL A 256 44.25 -7.68 -51.19
C VAL A 256 43.59 -8.35 -49.97
N LEU A 257 43.40 -9.67 -50.03
CA LEU A 257 42.80 -10.40 -48.89
C LEU A 257 43.79 -10.46 -47.73
N ASP A 258 43.31 -10.43 -46.49
CA ASP A 258 44.14 -10.54 -45.27
C ASP A 258 45.13 -11.69 -45.27
N THR A 259 44.77 -12.80 -45.92
CA THR A 259 45.64 -13.99 -46.04
C THR A 259 46.82 -13.80 -46.99
N ASP A 260 46.75 -12.82 -47.83
CA ASP A 260 47.75 -12.50 -48.88
C ASP A 260 48.37 -11.11 -48.65
N ASP A 261 47.95 -10.43 -47.54
CA ASP A 261 48.38 -9.10 -47.14
C ASP A 261 49.30 -9.15 -45.91
N ASP A 262 50.43 -8.49 -45.96
CA ASP A 262 51.33 -8.38 -44.81
C ASP A 262 50.88 -7.30 -43.82
N PHE A 263 49.95 -6.39 -44.23
CA PHE A 263 49.41 -5.30 -43.45
C PHE A 263 47.88 -5.23 -43.52
N PRO A 264 47.12 -6.25 -43.09
CA PRO A 264 45.68 -6.39 -43.32
C PRO A 264 44.77 -5.27 -42.74
N ASN A 265 45.33 -4.29 -42.05
CA ASN A 265 44.62 -3.17 -41.45
C ASN A 265 45.17 -1.80 -41.87
N ASP A 266 46.00 -1.76 -42.96
CA ASP A 266 46.53 -0.51 -43.50
C ASP A 266 46.40 -0.45 -45.03
N ALA A 267 45.33 0.07 -45.53
CA ALA A 267 44.99 0.20 -46.95
C ALA A 267 46.05 0.93 -47.81
N ASN A 268 47.15 1.33 -47.25
CA ASN A 268 48.25 1.91 -48.02
C ASN A 268 49.40 0.96 -48.18
N GLU A 269 49.45 -0.16 -47.51
CA GLU A 269 50.51 -1.14 -47.51
C GLU A 269 49.97 -2.56 -47.74
N THR A 270 50.64 -3.36 -48.56
CA THR A 270 50.21 -4.73 -48.85
C THR A 270 51.33 -5.74 -48.76
N THR A 271 52.56 -5.28 -48.77
CA THR A 271 53.72 -6.17 -48.86
C THR A 271 54.87 -5.67 -48.00
N ASP A 272 55.57 -6.57 -47.32
CA ASP A 272 56.76 -6.34 -46.54
C ASP A 272 57.85 -7.32 -47.06
N THR A 273 58.65 -6.83 -47.91
CA THR A 273 59.59 -7.72 -48.67
C THR A 273 60.72 -8.22 -47.79
N ASP A 274 61.26 -7.41 -46.87
CA ASP A 274 62.35 -7.80 -45.98
C ASP A 274 61.92 -8.28 -44.61
N GLY A 275 60.60 -8.06 -44.25
CA GLY A 275 60.00 -8.52 -43.00
C GLY A 275 60.41 -7.68 -41.82
N ASP A 276 60.68 -6.41 -41.96
CA ASP A 276 61.11 -5.52 -40.89
C ASP A 276 59.93 -4.82 -40.20
N GLY A 277 58.69 -4.93 -40.76
CA GLY A 277 57.44 -4.36 -40.26
C GLY A 277 57.14 -2.96 -40.81
N ILE A 278 57.87 -2.52 -41.85
CA ILE A 278 57.54 -1.32 -42.62
C ILE A 278 57.11 -1.82 -44.01
N GLY A 279 56.01 -1.36 -44.51
CA GLY A 279 55.50 -1.76 -45.81
C GLY A 279 56.27 -1.09 -46.96
N ASN A 280 56.32 -1.77 -48.07
CA ASN A 280 57.13 -1.32 -49.22
C ASN A 280 56.76 0.07 -49.75
N ASN A 281 55.56 0.58 -49.49
CA ASN A 281 55.21 1.95 -49.88
C ASN A 281 55.81 3.01 -48.93
N ALA A 282 56.09 2.65 -47.67
CA ALA A 282 56.70 3.52 -46.67
C ALA A 282 58.15 3.29 -46.40
N ASP A 283 58.71 2.13 -46.87
CA ASP A 283 60.12 1.81 -46.74
C ASP A 283 60.94 2.53 -47.83
N ASP A 284 62.13 2.84 -47.52
CA ASP A 284 63.11 3.40 -48.46
C ASP A 284 64.17 2.35 -49.00
N ASP A 285 64.13 1.07 -48.43
CA ASP A 285 65.05 -0.03 -48.71
C ASP A 285 64.28 -1.37 -48.62
N ASP A 286 63.30 -1.57 -49.54
CA ASP A 286 62.28 -2.61 -49.54
C ASP A 286 62.77 -4.02 -49.28
N ASP A 287 64.04 -4.37 -49.68
CA ASP A 287 64.60 -5.71 -49.54
C ASP A 287 65.66 -5.82 -48.43
N GLY A 288 65.95 -4.70 -47.74
CA GLY A 288 66.83 -4.65 -46.58
C GLY A 288 68.32 -4.97 -46.89
N ASP A 289 68.74 -4.76 -48.11
CA ASP A 289 70.11 -5.06 -48.49
C ASP A 289 71.13 -3.95 -48.18
N GLY A 290 70.60 -2.75 -47.78
CA GLY A 290 71.36 -1.57 -47.42
C GLY A 290 71.59 -0.59 -48.55
N TYR A 291 70.98 -0.78 -49.72
CA TYR A 291 70.81 0.21 -50.76
C TYR A 291 69.37 0.72 -50.75
N LEU A 292 69.24 2.02 -50.91
CA LEU A 292 67.90 2.60 -51.00
C LEU A 292 67.29 2.33 -52.36
N ASP A 293 65.96 2.08 -52.46
CA ASP A 293 65.21 1.77 -53.68
C ASP A 293 65.49 2.71 -54.84
N ILE A 294 65.61 4.01 -54.53
CA ILE A 294 65.99 5.03 -55.57
C ILE A 294 67.36 4.85 -56.20
N TYR A 295 68.20 4.06 -55.56
CA TYR A 295 69.58 3.75 -56.05
C TYR A 295 69.79 2.28 -56.39
N ASP A 296 68.81 1.44 -56.06
CA ASP A 296 68.77 0.03 -56.33
C ASP A 296 68.15 -0.27 -57.71
N GLN A 297 68.72 -1.20 -58.43
CA GLN A 297 68.16 -1.65 -59.70
C GLN A 297 67.09 -2.74 -59.52
N PHE A 298 67.09 -3.41 -58.37
CA PHE A 298 66.23 -4.52 -58.01
C PHE A 298 65.70 -4.40 -56.60
N PRO A 299 64.86 -3.36 -56.28
CA PRO A 299 64.47 -2.98 -54.95
C PRO A 299 63.71 -4.05 -54.13
N LEU A 300 63.44 -5.20 -54.68
CA LEU A 300 62.71 -6.31 -54.04
C LEU A 300 63.56 -7.61 -54.04
N ASP A 301 64.85 -7.56 -54.30
CA ASP A 301 65.75 -8.75 -54.38
C ASP A 301 67.06 -8.51 -53.65
N SER A 302 67.14 -8.76 -52.37
CA SER A 302 68.26 -8.57 -51.45
C SER A 302 69.53 -9.41 -51.84
N THR A 303 69.44 -10.09 -52.92
CA THR A 303 70.57 -10.94 -53.41
C THR A 303 71.28 -10.39 -54.62
N GLU A 304 70.89 -9.29 -55.23
CA GLU A 304 71.39 -8.69 -56.42
C GLU A 304 72.41 -7.53 -56.24
#